data_47a8fd59375a9abbb96f4ea6252a8099
#
_entry.id   47a8fd59375a9abbb96f4ea6252a8099
#
_cell.length_a   1.000
_cell.length_b   1.000
_cell.length_c   1.000
_cell.angle_alpha   90.00
_cell.angle_beta   90.00
_cell.angle_gamma   90.00
#
_symmetry.space_group_name_H-M   'P 1'
#
loop_
_entity.id
_entity.type
_entity.pdbx_description
1 polymer ?
#
loop_
_entity_poly.entity_id
_entity_poly.type
_entity_poly.pdbx_seq_one_letter_code
_entity_poly.pdbx_strand_id
1 'polypeptide(L)'
;GEKDENGYIHVVNVGTGITFGNMVFTEENVSDTPWTYEIAEVIPETAVNNGDGTYTLNGITYKAQTYSVSIMAKAQGSGEDAYIVIEKTYSKAEGAVAEDQVVFNNSYEPKPIVLPGEGESAVQGRKTLVGRDSLVDEEFSFTLSAANTAARTGLKENFIIFNGDTAQDTMQKTVNGLTNNQAATFDFDSIEFKRPGTYVFSVVENAPENGNGMVYDRHTARVRVIVTDENGELKAETAYYNGEGVD
;
A
#
# COMPACT_ATOMS: atom_id res chain seq x y z
N GLY A 1 -25.73 -7.30 -21.51
CA GLY A 1 -26.14 -6.21 -20.61
C GLY A 1 -27.20 -5.35 -21.26
N GLU A 2 -28.04 -4.69 -20.48
CA GLU A 2 -28.96 -3.68 -20.98
C GLU A 2 -28.19 -2.38 -21.22
N LYS A 3 -28.64 -1.63 -22.26
CA LYS A 3 -28.07 -0.32 -22.57
C LYS A 3 -28.70 0.74 -21.67
N ASP A 4 -27.90 1.67 -21.21
CA ASP A 4 -28.42 2.89 -20.57
C ASP A 4 -29.06 3.86 -21.58
N GLU A 5 -29.54 5.01 -21.11
CA GLU A 5 -30.16 6.04 -21.92
C GLU A 5 -29.22 6.64 -22.99
N ASN A 6 -27.91 6.53 -22.82
CA ASN A 6 -26.89 7.01 -23.74
C ASN A 6 -26.38 5.89 -24.68
N GLY A 7 -26.93 4.67 -24.55
CA GLY A 7 -26.57 3.51 -25.35
C GLY A 7 -25.36 2.73 -24.88
N TYR A 8 -24.79 3.02 -23.69
CA TYR A 8 -23.68 2.30 -23.11
C TYR A 8 -24.13 1.02 -22.39
N ILE A 9 -23.27 0.01 -22.42
CA ILE A 9 -23.41 -1.21 -21.64
C ILE A 9 -22.39 -1.16 -20.52
N HIS A 10 -22.87 -1.14 -19.28
CA HIS A 10 -22.03 -1.19 -18.10
C HIS A 10 -21.84 -2.62 -17.62
N VAL A 11 -20.61 -2.99 -17.33
CA VAL A 11 -20.23 -4.28 -16.76
C VAL A 11 -19.29 -4.08 -15.60
N VAL A 12 -19.37 -4.99 -14.62
CA VAL A 12 -18.43 -5.05 -13.49
C VAL A 12 -17.48 -6.21 -13.74
N ASN A 13 -16.20 -6.01 -13.53
CA ASN A 13 -15.21 -7.07 -13.63
C ASN A 13 -15.45 -8.14 -12.56
N VAL A 14 -15.26 -9.41 -12.95
CA VAL A 14 -15.24 -10.55 -12.02
C VAL A 14 -13.82 -11.08 -12.00
N GLY A 15 -13.14 -10.90 -10.86
CA GLY A 15 -11.71 -11.15 -10.78
C GLY A 15 -10.94 -10.22 -11.73
N THR A 16 -10.14 -10.79 -12.63
CA THR A 16 -9.36 -10.04 -13.63
C THR A 16 -10.04 -9.94 -15.00
N GLY A 17 -11.24 -10.51 -15.15
CA GLY A 17 -11.94 -10.58 -16.44
C GLY A 17 -13.06 -9.55 -16.59
N ILE A 18 -13.23 -9.02 -17.81
CA ILE A 18 -14.34 -8.16 -18.20
C ILE A 18 -15.06 -8.83 -19.37
N THR A 19 -16.39 -9.03 -19.26
CA THR A 19 -17.20 -9.65 -20.30
C THR A 19 -18.47 -8.84 -20.58
N PHE A 20 -18.63 -8.37 -21.81
CA PHE A 20 -19.79 -7.59 -22.24
C PHE A 20 -20.98 -8.45 -22.74
N GLY A 21 -20.82 -9.76 -22.77
CA GLY A 21 -21.81 -10.69 -23.30
C GLY A 21 -21.53 -11.09 -24.76
N ASN A 22 -22.48 -11.80 -25.36
CA ASN A 22 -22.34 -12.31 -26.71
C ASN A 22 -22.92 -11.31 -27.75
N MET A 23 -22.21 -11.17 -28.85
CA MET A 23 -22.71 -10.51 -30.06
C MET A 23 -22.97 -11.59 -31.11
N VAL A 24 -24.16 -11.53 -31.75
CA VAL A 24 -24.55 -12.45 -32.80
C VAL A 24 -24.47 -11.71 -34.15
N PHE A 25 -23.78 -12.31 -35.10
CA PHE A 25 -23.63 -11.81 -36.46
C PHE A 25 -24.27 -12.80 -37.42
N THR A 26 -25.08 -12.28 -38.34
CA THR A 26 -25.78 -13.01 -39.39
C THR A 26 -25.25 -12.59 -40.74
N GLU A 27 -25.73 -13.20 -41.84
CA GLU A 27 -25.39 -12.81 -43.20
C GLU A 27 -25.70 -11.32 -43.49
N GLU A 28 -26.74 -10.76 -42.86
CA GLU A 28 -27.08 -9.33 -42.98
C GLU A 28 -26.02 -8.40 -42.38
N ASN A 29 -25.13 -8.94 -41.54
CA ASN A 29 -24.06 -8.19 -40.91
C ASN A 29 -22.71 -8.29 -41.68
N VAL A 30 -22.67 -9.02 -42.79
CA VAL A 30 -21.46 -9.07 -43.63
C VAL A 30 -21.24 -7.72 -44.29
N SER A 31 -20.09 -7.10 -44.05
CA SER A 31 -19.79 -5.76 -44.54
C SER A 31 -18.27 -5.57 -44.66
N ASP A 32 -17.85 -4.73 -45.61
CA ASP A 32 -16.50 -4.24 -45.73
C ASP A 32 -16.18 -3.08 -44.77
N THR A 33 -17.19 -2.59 -44.06
CA THR A 33 -17.07 -1.53 -43.07
C THR A 33 -17.21 -2.15 -41.67
N PRO A 34 -16.20 -2.03 -40.80
CA PRO A 34 -16.29 -2.58 -39.45
C PRO A 34 -17.25 -1.80 -38.56
N TRP A 35 -17.90 -2.49 -37.62
CA TRP A 35 -18.52 -1.83 -36.47
C TRP A 35 -17.43 -1.42 -35.48
N THR A 36 -17.47 -0.19 -35.00
CA THR A 36 -16.52 0.34 -34.03
C THR A 36 -17.24 0.59 -32.72
N TYR A 37 -16.63 0.11 -31.63
CA TYR A 37 -17.09 0.32 -30.26
C TYR A 37 -15.94 0.92 -29.44
N GLU A 38 -16.30 1.60 -28.37
CA GLU A 38 -15.34 2.10 -27.41
C GLU A 38 -15.50 1.36 -26.09
N ILE A 39 -14.37 1.05 -25.43
CA ILE A 39 -14.32 0.48 -24.09
C ILE A 39 -13.50 1.42 -23.24
N ALA A 40 -14.09 1.92 -22.16
CA ALA A 40 -13.42 2.76 -21.17
C ALA A 40 -13.75 2.29 -19.77
N GLU A 41 -12.84 2.51 -18.83
CA GLU A 41 -13.13 2.35 -17.43
C GLU A 41 -13.98 3.52 -16.93
N VAL A 42 -15.02 3.22 -16.14
CA VAL A 42 -15.82 4.26 -15.48
C VAL A 42 -15.06 4.78 -14.28
N ILE A 43 -14.50 5.97 -14.38
CA ILE A 43 -13.82 6.65 -13.29
C ILE A 43 -14.88 7.28 -12.39
N PRO A 44 -14.83 7.06 -11.04
CA PRO A 44 -15.81 7.67 -10.13
C PRO A 44 -15.81 9.19 -10.24
N GLU A 45 -16.98 9.81 -10.25
CA GLU A 45 -17.13 11.28 -10.35
C GLU A 45 -16.42 12.05 -9.23
N THR A 46 -16.25 11.42 -8.04
CA THR A 46 -15.58 11.99 -6.89
C THR A 46 -14.06 11.85 -6.93
N ALA A 47 -13.52 11.16 -7.94
CA ALA A 47 -12.08 11.04 -8.09
C ALA A 47 -11.43 12.38 -8.47
N VAL A 48 -10.32 12.69 -7.83
CA VAL A 48 -9.55 13.92 -8.08
C VAL A 48 -8.75 13.77 -9.35
N ASN A 49 -8.91 14.72 -10.29
CA ASN A 49 -8.10 14.78 -11.52
C ASN A 49 -6.69 15.29 -11.20
N ASN A 50 -5.67 14.49 -11.51
CA ASN A 50 -4.26 14.82 -11.27
C ASN A 50 -3.63 15.72 -12.37
N GLY A 51 -4.35 15.96 -13.48
CA GLY A 51 -3.89 16.82 -14.58
C GLY A 51 -2.97 16.14 -15.62
N ASP A 52 -2.64 14.86 -15.41
CA ASP A 52 -1.77 14.05 -16.28
C ASP A 52 -2.51 12.89 -16.99
N GLY A 53 -3.84 12.92 -16.99
CA GLY A 53 -4.69 11.85 -17.51
C GLY A 53 -4.96 10.74 -16.49
N THR A 54 -4.56 10.94 -15.23
CA THR A 54 -4.90 10.04 -14.13
C THR A 54 -5.85 10.71 -13.13
N TYR A 55 -6.55 9.88 -12.35
CA TYR A 55 -7.49 10.29 -11.32
C TYR A 55 -7.28 9.47 -10.06
N THR A 56 -7.37 10.09 -8.90
CA THR A 56 -7.14 9.40 -7.61
C THR A 56 -8.37 9.46 -6.72
N LEU A 57 -8.74 8.31 -6.17
CA LEU A 57 -9.78 8.17 -5.14
C LEU A 57 -9.40 7.06 -4.15
N ASN A 58 -9.41 7.38 -2.85
CA ASN A 58 -9.17 6.41 -1.77
C ASN A 58 -7.91 5.56 -1.98
N GLY A 59 -6.80 6.19 -2.39
CA GLY A 59 -5.54 5.52 -2.66
C GLY A 59 -5.46 4.78 -4.01
N ILE A 60 -6.57 4.66 -4.75
CA ILE A 60 -6.58 4.07 -6.10
C ILE A 60 -6.30 5.17 -7.11
N THR A 61 -5.32 4.95 -7.99
CA THR A 61 -5.06 5.78 -9.15
C THR A 61 -5.60 5.10 -10.39
N TYR A 62 -6.59 5.72 -11.02
CA TYR A 62 -7.23 5.33 -12.28
C TYR A 62 -6.52 6.02 -13.43
N LYS A 63 -6.43 5.34 -14.56
CA LYS A 63 -5.90 5.92 -15.79
C LYS A 63 -7.04 6.11 -16.79
N ALA A 64 -7.29 7.37 -17.19
CA ALA A 64 -8.27 7.67 -18.23
C ALA A 64 -7.77 7.14 -19.58
N GLN A 65 -8.18 5.94 -19.93
CA GLN A 65 -7.81 5.28 -21.19
C GLN A 65 -9.05 4.70 -21.85
N THR A 66 -9.18 4.96 -23.15
CA THR A 66 -10.22 4.39 -24.01
C THR A 66 -9.59 3.48 -25.04
N TYR A 67 -10.20 2.32 -25.25
CA TYR A 67 -9.86 1.40 -26.33
C TYR A 67 -10.93 1.46 -27.39
N SER A 68 -10.52 1.47 -28.67
CA SER A 68 -11.38 1.24 -29.80
C SER A 68 -11.37 -0.24 -30.16
N VAL A 69 -12.55 -0.82 -30.35
CA VAL A 69 -12.75 -2.20 -30.77
C VAL A 69 -13.41 -2.20 -32.14
N SER A 70 -12.70 -2.70 -33.14
CA SER A 70 -13.22 -2.86 -34.49
C SER A 70 -13.61 -4.31 -34.71
N ILE A 71 -14.85 -4.55 -35.15
CA ILE A 71 -15.38 -5.88 -35.43
C ILE A 71 -15.85 -5.91 -36.88
N MET A 72 -15.39 -6.89 -37.62
CA MET A 72 -15.78 -7.09 -39.00
C MET A 72 -16.30 -8.52 -39.23
N ALA A 73 -17.45 -8.65 -39.81
CA ALA A 73 -18.03 -9.93 -40.27
C ALA A 73 -17.79 -10.10 -41.76
N LYS A 74 -17.08 -11.14 -42.17
CA LYS A 74 -16.75 -11.47 -43.56
C LYS A 74 -17.34 -12.81 -43.95
N ALA A 75 -17.98 -12.87 -45.11
CA ALA A 75 -18.37 -14.16 -45.69
C ALA A 75 -17.15 -14.90 -46.25
N GLN A 76 -17.05 -16.17 -45.96
CA GLN A 76 -16.06 -17.09 -46.54
C GLN A 76 -16.75 -18.37 -47.01
N GLY A 77 -16.13 -19.05 -48.01
CA GLY A 77 -16.73 -20.21 -48.64
C GLY A 77 -17.77 -19.87 -49.69
N SER A 78 -18.46 -20.87 -50.24
CA SER A 78 -19.54 -20.71 -51.22
C SER A 78 -20.50 -21.89 -51.12
N GLY A 79 -21.80 -21.66 -51.47
CA GLY A 79 -22.84 -22.67 -51.43
C GLY A 79 -23.09 -23.19 -50.02
N GLU A 80 -23.20 -24.52 -49.87
CA GLU A 80 -23.46 -25.15 -48.55
C GLU A 80 -22.30 -25.02 -47.55
N ASP A 81 -21.06 -24.69 -48.03
CA ASP A 81 -19.88 -24.48 -47.22
C ASP A 81 -19.64 -23.01 -46.84
N ALA A 82 -20.63 -22.13 -47.08
CA ALA A 82 -20.52 -20.72 -46.71
C ALA A 82 -20.61 -20.52 -45.20
N TYR A 83 -19.70 -19.71 -44.64
CA TYR A 83 -19.67 -19.36 -43.21
C TYR A 83 -19.21 -17.92 -43.03
N ILE A 84 -19.45 -17.38 -41.84
CA ILE A 84 -19.03 -16.03 -41.44
C ILE A 84 -17.81 -16.10 -40.54
N VAL A 85 -16.78 -15.34 -40.87
CA VAL A 85 -15.62 -15.13 -40.04
C VAL A 85 -15.71 -13.78 -39.35
N ILE A 86 -15.50 -13.75 -38.04
CA ILE A 86 -15.46 -12.53 -37.27
C ILE A 86 -14.02 -12.15 -36.97
N GLU A 87 -13.59 -11.02 -37.52
CA GLU A 87 -12.29 -10.40 -37.21
C GLU A 87 -12.49 -9.32 -36.15
N LYS A 88 -11.68 -9.36 -35.09
CA LYS A 88 -11.66 -8.35 -34.03
C LYS A 88 -10.28 -7.74 -33.92
N THR A 89 -10.19 -6.42 -33.84
CA THR A 89 -8.96 -5.70 -33.55
C THR A 89 -9.20 -4.70 -32.43
N TYR A 90 -8.21 -4.54 -31.58
CA TYR A 90 -8.21 -3.56 -30.48
C TYR A 90 -7.13 -2.53 -30.73
N SER A 91 -7.38 -1.28 -30.39
CA SER A 91 -6.38 -0.22 -30.44
C SER A 91 -6.63 0.78 -29.31
N LYS A 92 -5.59 1.44 -28.84
CA LYS A 92 -5.75 2.60 -27.98
C LYS A 92 -6.27 3.77 -28.81
N ALA A 93 -7.05 4.66 -28.18
CA ALA A 93 -7.65 5.81 -28.88
C ALA A 93 -6.59 6.77 -29.48
N GLU A 94 -5.39 6.75 -28.94
CA GLU A 94 -4.24 7.50 -29.46
C GLU A 94 -3.16 6.52 -29.95
N GLY A 95 -3.18 6.28 -31.27
CA GLY A 95 -2.15 5.49 -31.94
C GLY A 95 -2.66 4.16 -32.47
N ALA A 96 -2.43 3.94 -33.77
CA ALA A 96 -2.89 2.80 -34.54
C ALA A 96 -2.13 1.49 -34.24
N VAL A 97 -1.67 1.28 -33.05
CA VAL A 97 -1.02 0.00 -32.67
C VAL A 97 -2.13 -0.96 -32.25
N ALA A 98 -2.25 -2.07 -33.00
CA ALA A 98 -3.12 -3.17 -32.61
C ALA A 98 -2.66 -3.76 -31.28
N GLU A 99 -3.60 -3.98 -30.38
CA GLU A 99 -3.38 -4.65 -29.11
C GLU A 99 -4.02 -6.05 -29.17
N ASP A 100 -3.41 -7.01 -28.54
CA ASP A 100 -3.98 -8.37 -28.49
C ASP A 100 -5.20 -8.43 -27.55
N GLN A 101 -5.27 -7.51 -26.60
CA GLN A 101 -6.33 -7.46 -25.59
C GLN A 101 -6.50 -6.04 -25.02
N VAL A 102 -7.66 -5.78 -24.42
CA VAL A 102 -7.94 -4.58 -23.66
C VAL A 102 -7.49 -4.78 -22.22
N VAL A 103 -6.62 -3.90 -21.72
CA VAL A 103 -6.08 -3.99 -20.34
C VAL A 103 -6.18 -2.64 -19.64
N PHE A 104 -6.92 -2.58 -18.55
CA PHE A 104 -6.94 -1.44 -17.63
C PHE A 104 -6.08 -1.77 -16.40
N ASN A 105 -5.16 -0.87 -16.05
CA ASN A 105 -4.29 -1.03 -14.91
C ASN A 105 -4.47 0.16 -13.96
N ASN A 106 -4.97 -0.13 -12.77
CA ASN A 106 -5.01 0.82 -11.67
C ASN A 106 -3.90 0.49 -10.69
N SER A 107 -3.34 1.51 -10.06
CA SER A 107 -2.41 1.33 -8.94
C SER A 107 -3.11 1.68 -7.63
N TYR A 108 -2.65 1.07 -6.56
CA TYR A 108 -3.11 1.36 -5.21
C TYR A 108 -1.94 1.74 -4.32
N GLU A 109 -1.99 2.92 -3.73
CA GLU A 109 -1.01 3.44 -2.81
C GLU A 109 -1.74 4.28 -1.73
N PRO A 110 -1.89 3.74 -0.50
CA PRO A 110 -2.51 4.50 0.58
C PRO A 110 -1.58 5.63 1.04
N LYS A 111 -2.16 6.69 1.59
CA LYS A 111 -1.41 7.77 2.22
C LYS A 111 -0.68 7.23 3.45
N PRO A 112 0.66 7.35 3.50
CA PRO A 112 1.45 6.86 4.63
C PRO A 112 1.05 7.49 5.95
N ILE A 113 1.30 6.77 7.06
CA ILE A 113 1.22 7.33 8.41
C ILE A 113 2.61 7.43 9.02
N VAL A 114 2.86 8.53 9.72
CA VAL A 114 4.11 8.78 10.46
C VAL A 114 3.79 8.86 11.95
N LEU A 115 4.46 8.06 12.77
CA LEU A 115 4.39 8.14 14.23
C LEU A 115 5.62 8.89 14.78
N PRO A 116 5.47 9.87 15.71
CA PRO A 116 4.19 10.45 16.10
C PRO A 116 3.59 11.29 15.00
N GLY A 117 2.27 11.15 14.80
CA GLY A 117 1.47 11.99 13.94
C GLY A 117 0.51 12.86 14.75
N GLU A 118 -0.38 13.59 14.08
CA GLU A 118 -1.43 14.36 14.75
C GLU A 118 -2.41 13.41 15.45
N GLY A 119 -2.43 13.46 16.79
CA GLY A 119 -3.25 12.56 17.61
C GLY A 119 -2.67 11.16 17.83
N GLU A 120 -1.47 10.88 17.32
CA GLU A 120 -0.77 9.61 17.48
C GLU A 120 0.34 9.72 18.53
N SER A 121 0.62 8.61 19.23
CA SER A 121 1.70 8.54 20.21
C SER A 121 2.99 8.03 19.57
N ALA A 122 4.11 8.68 19.89
CA ALA A 122 5.44 8.11 19.59
C ALA A 122 5.64 6.75 20.27
N VAL A 123 6.56 5.93 19.75
CA VAL A 123 7.01 4.74 20.48
C VAL A 123 7.82 5.21 21.69
N GLN A 124 7.29 4.95 22.88
CA GLN A 124 7.81 5.48 24.15
C GLN A 124 8.49 4.42 24.98
N GLY A 125 9.47 4.86 25.78
CA GLY A 125 10.06 4.09 26.85
C GLY A 125 10.09 4.86 28.15
N ARG A 126 10.38 4.14 29.24
CA ARG A 126 10.53 4.74 30.56
C ARG A 126 11.71 4.11 31.29
N LYS A 127 12.60 4.96 31.81
CA LYS A 127 13.75 4.55 32.60
C LYS A 127 13.66 5.06 34.03
N THR A 128 13.94 4.19 34.99
CA THR A 128 14.10 4.55 36.40
C THR A 128 15.47 4.13 36.88
N LEU A 129 16.19 5.01 37.51
CA LEU A 129 17.43 4.72 38.22
C LEU A 129 17.14 4.64 39.72
N VAL A 130 17.62 3.57 40.39
CA VAL A 130 17.42 3.33 41.82
C VAL A 130 18.72 3.31 42.54
N GLY A 131 18.77 3.96 43.69
CA GLY A 131 19.94 3.97 44.61
C GLY A 131 20.72 5.27 44.63
N ARG A 132 20.70 6.03 43.51
CA ARG A 132 21.34 7.36 43.41
C ARG A 132 20.83 8.13 42.23
N ASP A 133 21.14 9.41 42.14
CA ASP A 133 21.02 10.19 40.92
C ASP A 133 22.07 9.74 39.89
N SER A 134 21.82 9.98 38.62
CA SER A 134 22.82 9.76 37.56
C SER A 134 23.99 10.75 37.71
N LEU A 135 25.17 10.30 37.29
CA LEU A 135 26.34 11.17 37.19
C LEU A 135 26.18 12.14 36.00
N VAL A 136 26.97 13.22 35.97
CA VAL A 136 26.83 14.31 35.00
C VAL A 136 26.90 13.80 33.53
N ASP A 137 27.76 12.89 33.21
CA ASP A 137 27.95 12.37 31.85
C ASP A 137 27.47 10.91 31.72
N GLU A 138 26.59 10.47 32.63
CA GLU A 138 26.08 9.11 32.61
C GLU A 138 24.85 9.02 31.68
N GLU A 139 24.98 8.16 30.68
CA GLU A 139 23.96 7.95 29.66
C GLU A 139 23.42 6.53 29.69
N PHE A 140 22.12 6.39 29.46
CA PHE A 140 21.40 5.13 29.29
C PHE A 140 20.85 5.04 27.87
N SER A 141 21.36 4.11 27.09
CA SER A 141 21.00 3.98 25.68
C SER A 141 20.04 2.82 25.48
N PHE A 142 19.08 3.02 24.59
CA PHE A 142 18.06 2.05 24.21
C PHE A 142 18.05 1.87 22.70
N THR A 143 17.86 0.61 22.28
CA THR A 143 17.74 0.26 20.86
C THR A 143 16.35 -0.27 20.56
N LEU A 144 15.69 0.32 19.56
CA LEU A 144 14.48 -0.19 18.91
C LEU A 144 14.89 -0.95 17.66
N SER A 145 14.38 -2.18 17.49
CA SER A 145 14.65 -3.02 16.32
C SER A 145 13.45 -3.87 15.94
N ALA A 146 13.38 -4.33 14.68
CA ALA A 146 12.30 -5.18 14.21
C ALA A 146 12.29 -6.56 14.89
N ALA A 147 11.17 -6.97 15.46
CA ALA A 147 11.04 -8.22 16.20
C ALA A 147 10.29 -9.33 15.43
N ASN A 148 9.35 -8.98 14.53
CA ASN A 148 8.65 -9.97 13.69
C ASN A 148 9.07 -9.90 12.22
N THR A 149 8.63 -10.86 11.42
CA THR A 149 8.96 -10.94 9.98
C THR A 149 8.39 -9.75 9.22
N ALA A 150 7.16 -9.31 9.54
CA ALA A 150 6.52 -8.19 8.88
C ALA A 150 7.32 -6.89 9.04
N ALA A 151 7.79 -6.58 10.27
CA ALA A 151 8.60 -5.41 10.52
C ALA A 151 9.98 -5.49 9.83
N ARG A 152 10.65 -6.65 9.87
CA ARG A 152 11.93 -6.86 9.15
C ARG A 152 11.78 -6.69 7.64
N THR A 153 10.71 -7.26 7.05
CA THR A 153 10.41 -7.08 5.62
C THR A 153 10.09 -5.63 5.31
N GLY A 154 9.34 -4.96 6.21
CA GLY A 154 8.98 -3.55 6.06
C GLY A 154 10.19 -2.63 5.95
N LEU A 155 11.17 -2.78 6.84
CA LEU A 155 12.43 -2.03 6.79
C LEU A 155 13.24 -2.36 5.53
N LYS A 156 13.39 -3.65 5.21
CA LYS A 156 14.16 -4.10 4.04
C LYS A 156 13.60 -3.59 2.71
N GLU A 157 12.27 -3.54 2.59
CA GLU A 157 11.57 -3.13 1.35
C GLU A 157 11.12 -1.65 1.37
N ASN A 158 11.53 -0.89 2.39
CA ASN A 158 11.26 0.55 2.55
C ASN A 158 9.78 0.93 2.62
N PHE A 159 8.92 0.06 3.13
CA PHE A 159 7.56 0.44 3.51
C PHE A 159 7.41 0.64 5.04
N ILE A 160 8.48 0.44 5.81
CA ILE A 160 8.73 1.05 7.12
C ILE A 160 10.02 1.85 7.01
N ILE A 161 10.01 3.10 7.47
CA ILE A 161 11.17 3.98 7.40
C ILE A 161 11.37 4.64 8.75
N PHE A 162 12.59 4.55 9.28
CA PHE A 162 13.01 5.20 10.52
C PHE A 162 13.61 6.56 10.20
N ASN A 163 13.13 7.63 10.84
CA ASN A 163 13.65 9.00 10.73
C ASN A 163 13.75 9.55 9.29
N GLY A 164 12.96 9.00 8.36
CA GLY A 164 13.08 9.35 6.94
C GLY A 164 14.30 8.75 6.24
N ASP A 165 15.07 7.88 6.92
CA ASP A 165 16.26 7.22 6.37
C ASP A 165 15.97 5.76 6.01
N THR A 166 16.01 5.44 4.73
CA THR A 166 15.75 4.09 4.19
C THR A 166 16.89 3.08 4.44
N ALA A 167 18.06 3.54 4.86
CA ALA A 167 19.20 2.69 5.21
C ALA A 167 19.23 2.31 6.68
N GLN A 168 18.38 2.91 7.52
CA GLN A 168 18.35 2.69 8.96
C GLN A 168 17.42 1.52 9.28
N ASP A 169 17.96 0.48 9.93
CA ASP A 169 17.24 -0.73 10.36
C ASP A 169 17.01 -0.81 11.88
N THR A 170 17.62 0.08 12.64
CA THR A 170 17.47 0.24 14.10
C THR A 170 17.42 1.71 14.46
N MET A 171 16.75 2.06 15.56
CA MET A 171 16.82 3.38 16.17
C MET A 171 17.45 3.29 17.57
N GLN A 172 18.22 4.31 17.93
CA GLN A 172 18.77 4.46 19.27
C GLN A 172 18.24 5.73 19.92
N LYS A 173 18.02 5.63 21.24
CA LYS A 173 17.67 6.77 22.09
C LYS A 173 18.47 6.74 23.37
N THR A 174 18.99 7.89 23.75
CA THR A 174 19.77 8.07 24.96
C THR A 174 18.99 8.91 25.98
N VAL A 175 19.06 8.51 27.25
CA VAL A 175 18.50 9.23 28.39
C VAL A 175 19.62 9.52 29.37
N ASN A 176 19.65 10.71 29.90
CA ASN A 176 20.60 11.19 30.90
C ASN A 176 19.90 12.00 31.99
N GLY A 177 20.65 12.47 33.01
CA GLY A 177 20.11 13.35 34.04
C GLY A 177 19.01 12.71 34.90
N LEU A 178 19.08 11.40 35.15
CA LEU A 178 18.09 10.68 35.94
C LEU A 178 18.16 11.04 37.42
N THR A 179 17.00 11.30 38.01
CA THR A 179 16.82 11.50 39.44
C THR A 179 16.50 10.16 40.12
N ASN A 180 17.10 9.88 41.26
CA ASN A 180 16.90 8.66 42.01
C ASN A 180 15.43 8.36 42.29
N ASN A 181 14.99 7.14 41.98
CA ASN A 181 13.62 6.65 42.13
C ASN A 181 12.55 7.42 41.33
N GLN A 182 12.95 8.29 40.39
CA GLN A 182 12.01 8.97 39.50
C GLN A 182 12.10 8.35 38.09
N ALA A 183 10.95 8.17 37.47
CA ALA A 183 10.89 7.68 36.09
C ALA A 183 11.06 8.84 35.12
N ALA A 184 12.00 8.71 34.19
CA ALA A 184 12.13 9.56 33.01
C ALA A 184 11.52 8.85 31.80
N THR A 185 10.64 9.52 31.08
CA THR A 185 10.09 9.04 29.80
C THR A 185 10.97 9.51 28.65
N PHE A 186 11.02 8.71 27.60
CA PHE A 186 11.70 9.06 26.36
C PHE A 186 10.92 8.54 25.16
N ASP A 187 11.04 9.23 24.04
CA ASP A 187 10.38 8.89 22.78
C ASP A 187 11.45 8.50 21.76
N PHE A 188 11.20 7.42 21.02
CA PHE A 188 11.92 7.17 19.78
C PHE A 188 11.46 8.20 18.73
N ASP A 189 12.34 8.45 17.78
CA ASP A 189 12.06 9.38 16.70
C ASP A 189 11.00 8.81 15.73
N SER A 190 10.82 9.42 14.57
CA SER A 190 9.69 9.08 13.69
C SER A 190 9.80 7.71 13.02
N ILE A 191 8.64 7.05 12.87
CA ILE A 191 8.47 5.83 12.10
C ILE A 191 7.38 6.06 11.06
N GLU A 192 7.71 5.98 9.78
CA GLU A 192 6.75 6.00 8.69
C GLU A 192 6.32 4.58 8.32
N PHE A 193 5.02 4.38 8.14
CA PHE A 193 4.42 3.15 7.61
C PHE A 193 3.69 3.45 6.31
N LYS A 194 3.96 2.67 5.25
CA LYS A 194 3.38 2.82 3.91
C LYS A 194 2.41 1.71 3.55
N ARG A 195 2.26 0.69 4.39
CA ARG A 195 1.37 -0.45 4.16
C ARG A 195 0.66 -0.87 5.43
N PRO A 196 -0.58 -1.36 5.34
CA PRO A 196 -1.26 -1.98 6.47
C PRO A 196 -0.54 -3.26 6.89
N GLY A 197 -0.62 -3.59 8.18
CA GLY A 197 0.00 -4.78 8.74
C GLY A 197 0.14 -4.75 10.25
N THR A 198 0.59 -5.85 10.83
CA THR A 198 0.94 -5.93 12.25
C THR A 198 2.45 -6.01 12.39
N TYR A 199 3.04 -4.96 12.94
CA TYR A 199 4.47 -4.80 13.08
C TYR A 199 4.85 -4.87 14.56
N VAL A 200 5.84 -5.70 14.87
CA VAL A 200 6.34 -5.85 16.24
C VAL A 200 7.80 -5.42 16.30
N PHE A 201 8.09 -4.56 17.23
CA PHE A 201 9.44 -4.10 17.53
C PHE A 201 9.87 -4.54 18.94
N SER A 202 11.16 -4.66 19.15
CA SER A 202 11.78 -4.86 20.46
C SER A 202 12.53 -3.61 20.90
N VAL A 203 12.44 -3.31 22.17
CA VAL A 203 13.21 -2.27 22.84
C VAL A 203 14.09 -2.95 23.90
N VAL A 204 15.40 -2.71 23.82
CA VAL A 204 16.37 -3.23 24.78
C VAL A 204 17.23 -2.09 25.32
N GLU A 205 17.59 -2.16 26.60
CA GLU A 205 18.62 -1.29 27.19
C GLU A 205 20.01 -1.82 26.81
N ASN A 206 20.86 -0.94 26.28
CA ASN A 206 22.25 -1.26 25.92
C ASN A 206 23.11 -1.19 27.17
N ALA A 207 23.38 -2.33 27.82
CA ALA A 207 24.27 -2.40 28.97
C ALA A 207 25.72 -2.33 28.50
N PRO A 208 26.56 -1.43 29.05
CA PRO A 208 27.99 -1.41 28.78
C PRO A 208 28.70 -2.66 29.36
N GLU A 209 29.82 -3.05 28.79
CA GLU A 209 30.60 -4.21 29.27
C GLU A 209 31.03 -4.05 30.74
N ASN A 210 31.39 -2.83 31.12
CA ASN A 210 31.78 -2.46 32.50
C ASN A 210 30.65 -1.62 33.12
N GLY A 211 29.80 -2.25 33.92
CA GLY A 211 28.62 -1.60 34.51
C GLY A 211 28.94 -0.62 35.67
N ASN A 212 30.20 -0.39 36.05
CA ASN A 212 30.62 0.55 37.12
C ASN A 212 29.77 0.43 38.42
N GLY A 213 29.43 -0.81 38.82
CA GLY A 213 28.60 -1.08 39.98
C GLY A 213 27.08 -0.91 39.72
N MET A 214 26.67 -0.63 38.47
CA MET A 214 25.30 -0.55 38.04
C MET A 214 24.77 -1.91 37.62
N VAL A 215 23.52 -2.20 37.96
CA VAL A 215 22.78 -3.35 37.47
C VAL A 215 21.80 -2.85 36.40
N TYR A 216 22.04 -3.22 35.14
CA TYR A 216 21.19 -2.87 34.02
C TYR A 216 20.04 -3.89 33.87
N ASP A 217 18.90 -3.39 33.51
CA ASP A 217 17.75 -4.23 33.13
C ASP A 217 18.01 -4.93 31.80
N ARG A 218 17.86 -6.25 31.78
CA ARG A 218 18.10 -7.07 30.57
C ARG A 218 16.83 -7.61 29.93
N HIS A 219 15.66 -7.15 30.40
CA HIS A 219 14.44 -7.58 29.77
C HIS A 219 14.29 -6.94 28.37
N THR A 220 13.56 -7.60 27.50
CA THR A 220 13.17 -7.09 26.19
C THR A 220 11.72 -6.65 26.25
N ALA A 221 11.47 -5.35 26.10
CA ALA A 221 10.12 -4.85 25.90
C ALA A 221 9.70 -5.05 24.43
N ARG A 222 8.41 -5.25 24.21
CA ARG A 222 7.81 -5.39 22.88
C ARG A 222 6.80 -4.27 22.62
N VAL A 223 6.85 -3.75 21.39
CA VAL A 223 5.90 -2.75 20.91
C VAL A 223 5.24 -3.31 19.67
N ARG A 224 3.92 -3.45 19.71
CA ARG A 224 3.12 -3.83 18.53
C ARG A 224 2.44 -2.60 17.97
N VAL A 225 2.63 -2.36 16.68
CA VAL A 225 1.95 -1.34 15.90
C VAL A 225 1.06 -2.05 14.90
N ILE A 226 -0.26 -1.83 15.00
CA ILE A 226 -1.25 -2.31 14.05
C ILE A 226 -1.58 -1.15 13.13
N VAL A 227 -1.24 -1.30 11.85
CA VAL A 227 -1.56 -0.32 10.81
C VAL A 227 -2.73 -0.85 10.00
N THR A 228 -3.81 -0.08 9.95
CA THR A 228 -5.01 -0.36 9.16
C THR A 228 -5.15 0.65 8.03
N ASP A 229 -5.87 0.27 7.00
CA ASP A 229 -6.19 1.13 5.87
C ASP A 229 -7.66 1.52 5.96
N GLU A 230 -7.92 2.81 6.01
CA GLU A 230 -9.26 3.41 6.03
C GLU A 230 -9.46 4.25 4.77
N ASN A 231 -9.93 3.61 3.69
CA ASN A 231 -10.21 4.26 2.41
C ASN A 231 -9.00 5.02 1.81
N GLY A 232 -7.82 4.41 1.83
CA GLY A 232 -6.61 4.99 1.27
C GLY A 232 -5.81 5.87 2.24
N GLU A 233 -6.23 5.98 3.49
CA GLU A 233 -5.46 6.59 4.57
C GLU A 233 -5.07 5.56 5.62
N LEU A 234 -3.79 5.48 5.95
CA LEU A 234 -3.34 4.57 6.99
C LEU A 234 -3.58 5.17 8.38
N LYS A 235 -4.02 4.30 9.32
CA LYS A 235 -4.15 4.56 10.75
C LYS A 235 -3.29 3.59 11.52
N ALA A 236 -2.81 3.98 12.70
CA ALA A 236 -1.97 3.13 13.52
C ALA A 236 -2.44 3.07 14.98
N GLU A 237 -2.37 1.89 15.57
CA GLU A 237 -2.58 1.67 17.00
C GLU A 237 -1.35 1.03 17.60
N THR A 238 -0.87 1.56 18.73
CA THR A 238 0.34 1.09 19.42
C THR A 238 -0.01 0.43 20.74
N ALA A 239 0.56 -0.76 20.99
CA ALA A 239 0.41 -1.48 22.25
C ALA A 239 1.78 -1.97 22.77
N TYR A 240 1.97 -1.93 24.09
CA TYR A 240 3.23 -2.29 24.77
C TYR A 240 3.05 -3.59 25.54
N TYR A 241 4.09 -4.43 25.52
CA TYR A 241 4.11 -5.71 26.19
C TYR A 241 5.45 -5.94 26.90
N ASN A 242 5.37 -6.50 28.09
CA ASN A 242 6.56 -6.97 28.83
C ASN A 242 6.69 -8.48 28.60
N GLY A 243 7.76 -8.91 27.91
CA GLY A 243 8.09 -10.31 27.73
C GLY A 243 7.69 -10.93 26.39
N GLU A 244 7.90 -12.25 26.28
CA GLU A 244 7.63 -13.06 25.09
C GLU A 244 6.13 -13.32 24.94
N GLY A 245 5.61 -13.32 23.71
CA GLY A 245 4.26 -13.77 23.40
C GLY A 245 3.37 -12.78 22.68
N VAL A 246 3.95 -11.92 21.84
CA VAL A 246 3.19 -11.04 20.94
C VAL A 246 3.70 -11.30 19.53
N ASP A 247 3.15 -12.32 18.89
CA ASP A 247 3.26 -12.57 17.44
C ASP A 247 2.01 -12.07 16.71
#